data_b7cd7e90378187f4032443ff470cd0e2
#
_entry.id   b7cd7e90378187f4032443ff470cd0e2
#
_cell.length_a   1.000
_cell.length_b   1.000
_cell.length_c   1.000
_cell.angle_alpha   90.00
_cell.angle_beta   90.00
_cell.angle_gamma   90.00
#
_symmetry.space_group_name_H-M   'P 1'
#
loop_
_entity.id
_entity.type
_entity.pdbx_description
1 polymer ?
#
loop_
_entity_poly.entity_id
_entity_poly.type
_entity_poly.pdbx_seq_one_letter_code
_entity_poly.pdbx_strand_id
1 'polypeptide(L)'
;MPSHAIEIIDLYKIFGPNGADYVEAVRGGMSKAVLNESHGHVLGLKDINITCPAGEITVIMGLSGSGKSTLIRHINRLIEPTAGQVLYDGEDVTAMSRSALQDFRRHKTAMVFQRFALLPHRTVIENASYGLSIQGVDGTEARERSQYWLDRVGLTGFEDSYPNQLSGGMQQRVGLARALANDADILLMDEAYSALDPLIRVDMQTVLLDLQKELKKTVVFITHDLDEALRLGDLICILRDGEIVQQGSGQDIVLSPADAYISDFVREVNRGRVIMVDTIMGAGEARFPIPAGTVLEEAAKMMVEANVASAAVQDAGGRTLGTVSMNDIIHAMVTPIDHTMVASHEPAIAAE
;
A
#
# COMPACT_ATOMS: atom_id res chain seq x y z
N MET A 1 -17.27 2.03 -14.99
CA MET A 1 -16.41 2.81 -14.09
C MET A 1 -15.55 1.80 -13.36
N PRO A 2 -14.27 2.04 -13.10
CA PRO A 2 -13.52 1.13 -12.23
C PRO A 2 -14.25 1.07 -10.88
N SER A 3 -14.62 -0.11 -10.44
CA SER A 3 -15.19 -0.32 -9.12
C SER A 3 -14.07 -0.11 -8.11
N HIS A 4 -14.27 0.75 -7.13
CA HIS A 4 -13.33 0.93 -6.04
C HIS A 4 -13.68 -0.05 -4.93
N ALA A 5 -12.73 -0.87 -4.50
CA ALA A 5 -13.04 -1.85 -3.45
C ALA A 5 -13.22 -1.19 -2.08
N ILE A 6 -12.51 -0.08 -1.80
CA ILE A 6 -12.63 0.64 -0.53
C ILE A 6 -12.65 2.14 -0.79
N GLU A 7 -13.64 2.82 -0.23
CA GLU A 7 -13.68 4.28 -0.18
C GLU A 7 -13.81 4.73 1.27
N ILE A 8 -12.98 5.67 1.67
CA ILE A 8 -13.02 6.32 2.98
C ILE A 8 -13.42 7.77 2.74
N ILE A 9 -14.49 8.22 3.36
CA ILE A 9 -15.10 9.53 3.10
C ILE A 9 -15.27 10.28 4.42
N ASP A 10 -14.70 11.50 4.48
CA ASP A 10 -14.85 12.42 5.62
C ASP A 10 -14.58 11.76 6.98
N LEU A 11 -13.58 10.86 7.06
CA LEU A 11 -13.36 10.05 8.25
C LEU A 11 -12.65 10.84 9.34
N TYR A 12 -13.28 10.91 10.51
CA TYR A 12 -12.71 11.50 11.73
C TYR A 12 -12.62 10.46 12.83
N LYS A 13 -11.53 10.52 13.60
CA LYS A 13 -11.41 9.78 14.85
C LYS A 13 -10.91 10.67 15.98
N ILE A 14 -11.77 10.88 16.96
CA ILE A 14 -11.48 11.58 18.22
C ILE A 14 -11.60 10.57 19.34
N PHE A 15 -10.51 10.31 20.04
CA PHE A 15 -10.49 9.45 21.21
C PHE A 15 -10.82 10.26 22.46
N GLY A 16 -11.73 9.78 23.25
CA GLY A 16 -12.22 10.41 24.47
C GLY A 16 -13.75 10.20 24.63
N PRO A 17 -14.32 10.53 25.79
CA PRO A 17 -15.76 10.46 26.00
C PRO A 17 -16.50 11.45 25.09
N ASN A 18 -17.58 11.01 24.43
CA ASN A 18 -18.40 11.86 23.56
C ASN A 18 -17.58 12.61 22.47
N GLY A 19 -16.59 11.94 21.86
CA GLY A 19 -15.73 12.57 20.83
C GLY A 19 -16.53 13.19 19.66
N ALA A 20 -17.73 12.71 19.39
CA ALA A 20 -18.62 13.24 18.35
C ALA A 20 -18.99 14.72 18.57
N ASP A 21 -19.08 15.19 19.80
CA ASP A 21 -19.42 16.58 20.13
C ASP A 21 -18.37 17.59 19.66
N TYR A 22 -17.16 17.11 19.39
CA TYR A 22 -16.02 17.94 18.98
C TYR A 22 -15.76 17.94 17.47
N VAL A 23 -16.45 17.11 16.68
CA VAL A 23 -16.21 16.98 15.23
C VAL A 23 -16.38 18.34 14.52
N GLU A 24 -17.49 19.03 14.79
CA GLU A 24 -17.75 20.35 14.16
C GLU A 24 -16.73 21.41 14.59
N ALA A 25 -16.26 21.39 15.83
CA ALA A 25 -15.21 22.28 16.28
C ALA A 25 -13.87 21.99 15.59
N VAL A 26 -13.53 20.71 15.36
CA VAL A 26 -12.34 20.29 14.61
C VAL A 26 -12.45 20.65 13.13
N ARG A 27 -13.63 20.49 12.51
CA ARG A 27 -13.93 20.99 11.16
C ARG A 27 -13.77 22.50 11.06
N GLY A 28 -14.19 23.23 12.09
CA GLY A 28 -14.04 24.67 12.21
C GLY A 28 -12.62 25.16 12.52
N GLY A 29 -11.63 24.25 12.58
CA GLY A 29 -10.21 24.62 12.75
C GLY A 29 -9.66 24.45 14.16
N MET A 30 -10.39 23.80 15.11
CA MET A 30 -9.81 23.46 16.42
C MET A 30 -8.59 22.55 16.24
N SER A 31 -7.45 23.00 16.75
CA SER A 31 -6.20 22.24 16.63
C SER A 31 -6.16 21.02 17.57
N LYS A 32 -5.32 20.03 17.21
CA LYS A 32 -5.05 18.83 18.03
C LYS A 32 -4.57 19.21 19.45
N ALA A 33 -3.76 20.27 19.57
CA ALA A 33 -3.25 20.76 20.85
C ALA A 33 -4.38 21.29 21.72
N VAL A 34 -5.24 22.18 21.19
CA VAL A 34 -6.39 22.74 21.93
C VAL A 34 -7.36 21.65 22.32
N LEU A 35 -7.65 20.69 21.44
CA LEU A 35 -8.54 19.57 21.74
C LEU A 35 -8.00 18.72 22.92
N ASN A 36 -6.70 18.51 22.97
CA ASN A 36 -6.06 17.74 24.03
C ASN A 36 -6.00 18.53 25.34
N GLU A 37 -5.42 19.74 25.31
CA GLU A 37 -5.15 20.53 26.53
C GLU A 37 -6.43 21.03 27.21
N SER A 38 -7.43 21.46 26.42
CA SER A 38 -8.65 22.06 26.96
C SER A 38 -9.77 21.05 27.21
N HIS A 39 -9.77 19.92 26.49
CA HIS A 39 -10.87 18.95 26.53
C HIS A 39 -10.45 17.52 26.87
N GLY A 40 -9.15 17.23 26.97
CA GLY A 40 -8.62 15.91 27.29
C GLY A 40 -8.87 14.84 26.20
N HIS A 41 -9.07 15.26 24.95
CA HIS A 41 -9.34 14.38 23.81
C HIS A 41 -8.14 14.27 22.90
N VAL A 42 -7.99 13.13 22.24
CA VAL A 42 -6.91 12.91 21.26
C VAL A 42 -7.48 12.83 19.85
N LEU A 43 -7.08 13.77 18.99
CA LEU A 43 -7.39 13.70 17.56
C LEU A 43 -6.50 12.65 16.91
N GLY A 44 -7.11 11.53 16.52
CA GLY A 44 -6.41 10.42 15.87
C GLY A 44 -6.41 10.55 14.35
N LEU A 45 -7.55 10.92 13.77
CA LEU A 45 -7.73 11.13 12.32
C LEU A 45 -8.63 12.34 12.08
N LYS A 46 -8.33 13.10 11.02
CA LYS A 46 -9.08 14.27 10.60
C LYS A 46 -9.21 14.30 9.10
N ASP A 47 -10.44 14.43 8.62
CA ASP A 47 -10.78 14.64 7.20
C ASP A 47 -10.09 13.65 6.25
N ILE A 48 -10.12 12.36 6.57
CA ILE A 48 -9.49 11.34 5.74
C ILE A 48 -10.41 10.98 4.59
N ASN A 49 -9.89 11.19 3.37
CA ASN A 49 -10.53 10.86 2.11
C ASN A 49 -9.57 10.03 1.25
N ILE A 50 -9.85 8.73 1.05
CA ILE A 50 -9.02 7.80 0.29
C ILE A 50 -9.92 6.90 -0.54
N THR A 51 -9.54 6.69 -1.79
CA THR A 51 -10.09 5.64 -2.64
C THR A 51 -8.99 4.59 -2.89
N CYS A 52 -9.20 3.37 -2.42
CA CYS A 52 -8.30 2.23 -2.68
C CYS A 52 -8.86 1.44 -3.86
N PRO A 53 -8.21 1.46 -5.04
CA PRO A 53 -8.71 0.76 -6.21
C PRO A 53 -8.71 -0.76 -6.02
N ALA A 54 -9.67 -1.42 -6.66
CA ALA A 54 -9.75 -2.88 -6.63
C ALA A 54 -8.55 -3.53 -7.31
N GLY A 55 -7.96 -4.52 -6.66
CA GLY A 55 -6.84 -5.28 -7.23
C GLY A 55 -5.50 -4.56 -7.23
N GLU A 56 -5.37 -3.44 -6.53
CA GLU A 56 -4.15 -2.65 -6.40
C GLU A 56 -3.65 -2.62 -4.96
N ILE A 57 -2.39 -2.21 -4.79
CA ILE A 57 -1.77 -1.98 -3.48
C ILE A 57 -1.83 -0.50 -3.15
N THR A 58 -2.65 -0.12 -2.19
CA THR A 58 -2.63 1.23 -1.60
C THR A 58 -1.74 1.24 -0.38
N VAL A 59 -0.69 2.04 -0.40
CA VAL A 59 0.22 2.20 0.74
C VAL A 59 -0.16 3.44 1.54
N ILE A 60 -0.32 3.26 2.86
CA ILE A 60 -0.48 4.36 3.82
C ILE A 60 0.81 4.50 4.58
N MET A 61 1.55 5.58 4.35
CA MET A 61 2.82 5.83 5.01
C MET A 61 2.81 7.06 5.91
N GLY A 62 3.82 7.20 6.75
CA GLY A 62 4.01 8.33 7.66
C GLY A 62 4.79 7.93 8.91
N LEU A 63 5.22 8.89 9.70
CA LEU A 63 5.99 8.65 10.92
C LEU A 63 5.16 7.95 12.01
N SER A 64 5.83 7.46 13.05
CA SER A 64 5.16 6.88 14.21
C SER A 64 4.20 7.90 14.84
N GLY A 65 2.99 7.45 15.19
CA GLY A 65 1.96 8.32 15.77
C GLY A 65 1.15 9.14 14.75
N SER A 66 1.39 9.03 13.44
CA SER A 66 0.62 9.77 12.43
C SER A 66 -0.84 9.29 12.25
N GLY A 67 -1.22 8.14 12.80
CA GLY A 67 -2.59 7.62 12.71
C GLY A 67 -2.78 6.40 11.80
N LYS A 68 -1.73 5.88 11.14
CA LYS A 68 -1.79 4.77 10.15
C LYS A 68 -2.50 3.52 10.67
N SER A 69 -2.06 2.98 11.80
CA SER A 69 -2.68 1.78 12.40
C SER A 69 -4.10 2.05 12.90
N THR A 70 -4.42 3.30 13.23
CA THR A 70 -5.80 3.72 13.52
C THR A 70 -6.63 3.66 12.25
N LEU A 71 -6.12 4.21 11.15
CA LEU A 71 -6.82 4.28 9.87
C LEU A 71 -7.16 2.89 9.31
N ILE A 72 -6.18 1.97 9.21
CA ILE A 72 -6.43 0.63 8.67
C ILE A 72 -7.48 -0.15 9.48
N ARG A 73 -7.53 0.08 10.80
CA ARG A 73 -8.50 -0.56 11.69
C ARG A 73 -9.92 0.00 11.58
N HIS A 74 -10.13 1.11 10.89
CA HIS A 74 -11.46 1.59 10.51
C HIS A 74 -12.00 0.81 9.30
N ILE A 75 -11.14 0.36 8.39
CA ILE A 75 -11.57 -0.38 7.18
C ILE A 75 -12.34 -1.65 7.55
N ASN A 76 -11.87 -2.40 8.55
CA ASN A 76 -12.57 -3.57 9.06
C ASN A 76 -13.39 -3.27 10.33
N ARG A 77 -13.56 -1.97 10.64
CA ARG A 77 -14.31 -1.46 11.79
C ARG A 77 -13.91 -2.10 13.13
N LEU A 78 -12.62 -2.44 13.30
CA LEU A 78 -12.06 -2.78 14.62
C LEU A 78 -12.04 -1.54 15.53
N ILE A 79 -11.98 -0.35 14.94
CA ILE A 79 -12.17 0.93 15.58
C ILE A 79 -13.38 1.60 14.92
N GLU A 80 -14.34 2.04 15.74
CA GLU A 80 -15.49 2.82 15.24
C GLU A 80 -15.03 4.24 14.89
N PRO A 81 -15.40 4.78 13.74
CA PRO A 81 -15.17 6.18 13.41
C PRO A 81 -15.99 7.08 14.36
N THR A 82 -15.50 8.32 14.54
CA THR A 82 -16.28 9.35 15.25
C THR A 82 -17.24 10.04 14.28
N ALA A 83 -16.85 10.21 13.03
CA ALA A 83 -17.67 10.67 11.91
C ALA A 83 -17.08 10.17 10.58
N GLY A 84 -17.84 10.27 9.50
CA GLY A 84 -17.48 9.78 8.19
C GLY A 84 -17.88 8.35 7.94
N GLN A 85 -17.50 7.82 6.77
CA GLN A 85 -17.93 6.52 6.27
C GLN A 85 -16.75 5.72 5.73
N VAL A 86 -16.89 4.40 5.75
CA VAL A 86 -16.04 3.46 5.02
C VAL A 86 -16.95 2.60 4.16
N LEU A 87 -16.78 2.69 2.85
CA LEU A 87 -17.54 1.91 1.89
C LEU A 87 -16.68 0.76 1.34
N TYR A 88 -17.29 -0.40 1.18
CA TYR A 88 -16.75 -1.53 0.45
C TYR A 88 -17.70 -1.85 -0.70
N ASP A 89 -17.24 -1.70 -1.93
CA ASP A 89 -18.07 -1.82 -3.15
C ASP A 89 -19.41 -1.07 -3.06
N GLY A 90 -19.39 0.13 -2.44
CA GLY A 90 -20.54 0.99 -2.22
C GLY A 90 -21.40 0.63 -1.00
N GLU A 91 -21.12 -0.47 -0.29
CA GLU A 91 -21.81 -0.82 0.95
C GLU A 91 -21.12 -0.19 2.16
N ASP A 92 -21.88 0.53 2.98
CA ASP A 92 -21.33 1.24 4.16
C ASP A 92 -21.03 0.28 5.32
N VAL A 93 -19.75 -0.03 5.50
CA VAL A 93 -19.22 -0.87 6.57
C VAL A 93 -19.51 -0.25 7.95
N THR A 94 -19.56 1.08 8.04
CA THR A 94 -19.79 1.78 9.32
C THR A 94 -21.25 1.65 9.78
N ALA A 95 -22.18 1.41 8.86
CA ALA A 95 -23.60 1.21 9.13
C ALA A 95 -24.00 -0.27 9.27
N MET A 96 -23.11 -1.22 9.00
CA MET A 96 -23.42 -2.65 9.08
C MET A 96 -23.90 -3.07 10.46
N SER A 97 -24.91 -3.94 10.51
CA SER A 97 -25.31 -4.64 11.72
C SER A 97 -24.16 -5.51 12.27
N ARG A 98 -24.25 -5.90 13.54
CA ARG A 98 -23.23 -6.77 14.16
C ARG A 98 -23.02 -8.09 13.39
N SER A 99 -24.10 -8.68 12.89
CA SER A 99 -24.03 -9.92 12.11
C SER A 99 -23.35 -9.69 10.77
N ALA A 100 -23.79 -8.68 10.00
CA ALA A 100 -23.20 -8.33 8.72
C ALA A 100 -21.70 -7.97 8.84
N LEU A 101 -21.33 -7.23 9.89
CA LEU A 101 -19.93 -6.89 10.17
C LEU A 101 -19.08 -8.12 10.51
N GLN A 102 -19.65 -9.11 11.23
CA GLN A 102 -18.94 -10.38 11.46
C GLN A 102 -18.71 -11.15 10.17
N ASP A 103 -19.69 -11.20 9.29
CA ASP A 103 -19.59 -11.87 8.00
C ASP A 103 -18.62 -11.12 7.07
N PHE A 104 -18.64 -9.80 7.04
CA PHE A 104 -17.67 -8.97 6.35
C PHE A 104 -16.22 -9.28 6.80
N ARG A 105 -15.99 -9.32 8.13
CA ARG A 105 -14.66 -9.65 8.70
C ARG A 105 -14.22 -11.08 8.43
N ARG A 106 -15.15 -12.04 8.32
CA ARG A 106 -14.82 -13.45 8.08
C ARG A 106 -14.46 -13.71 6.63
N HIS A 107 -15.16 -13.07 5.68
CA HIS A 107 -15.11 -13.46 4.29
C HIS A 107 -14.51 -12.39 3.38
N LYS A 108 -14.59 -11.10 3.77
CA LYS A 108 -14.14 -10.00 2.90
C LYS A 108 -12.80 -9.42 3.30
N THR A 109 -12.38 -9.56 4.55
CA THR A 109 -11.12 -8.97 5.01
C THR A 109 -10.21 -10.00 5.66
N ALA A 110 -8.91 -9.91 5.39
CA ALA A 110 -7.86 -10.61 6.13
C ALA A 110 -6.82 -9.60 6.62
N MET A 111 -6.22 -9.85 7.78
CA MET A 111 -5.26 -8.91 8.36
C MET A 111 -3.96 -9.58 8.76
N VAL A 112 -2.84 -8.99 8.32
CA VAL A 112 -1.48 -9.34 8.71
C VAL A 112 -0.99 -8.26 9.68
N PHE A 113 -0.52 -8.68 10.85
CA PHE A 113 -0.15 -7.80 11.95
C PHE A 113 1.37 -7.64 12.07
N GLN A 114 1.81 -6.51 12.59
CA GLN A 114 3.21 -6.20 12.88
C GLN A 114 3.89 -7.25 13.80
N ARG A 115 3.19 -7.75 14.81
CA ARG A 115 3.67 -8.77 15.77
C ARG A 115 3.13 -10.15 15.47
N PHE A 116 3.08 -10.54 14.20
CA PHE A 116 2.67 -11.85 13.66
C PHE A 116 1.28 -12.34 14.13
N ALA A 117 0.87 -12.08 15.36
CA ALA A 117 -0.38 -12.49 15.99
C ALA A 117 -0.68 -14.00 15.82
N LEU A 118 0.35 -14.84 15.89
CA LEU A 118 0.21 -16.28 15.86
C LEU A 118 -0.23 -16.80 17.22
N LEU A 119 -1.03 -17.85 17.20
CA LEU A 119 -1.46 -18.57 18.40
C LEU A 119 -0.32 -19.49 18.86
N PRO A 120 0.33 -19.21 20.02
CA PRO A 120 1.59 -19.87 20.40
C PRO A 120 1.40 -21.35 20.77
N HIS A 121 0.18 -21.76 21.09
CA HIS A 121 -0.20 -23.12 21.45
C HIS A 121 -0.71 -23.93 20.25
N ARG A 122 -0.66 -23.38 19.04
CA ARG A 122 -1.05 -24.04 17.79
C ARG A 122 0.16 -24.18 16.87
N THR A 123 0.16 -25.25 16.10
CA THR A 123 1.18 -25.48 15.06
C THR A 123 1.05 -24.48 13.91
N VAL A 124 2.01 -24.47 12.99
CA VAL A 124 2.01 -23.66 11.78
C VAL A 124 0.77 -23.89 10.93
N ILE A 125 0.45 -25.16 10.64
CA ILE A 125 -0.73 -25.51 9.84
C ILE A 125 -2.04 -25.13 10.55
N GLU A 126 -2.11 -25.28 11.88
CA GLU A 126 -3.27 -24.87 12.66
C GLU A 126 -3.42 -23.34 12.75
N ASN A 127 -2.32 -22.60 12.73
CA ASN A 127 -2.33 -21.15 12.62
C ASN A 127 -2.82 -20.70 11.23
N ALA A 128 -2.30 -21.33 10.18
CA ALA A 128 -2.69 -21.02 8.80
C ALA A 128 -4.18 -21.32 8.55
N SER A 129 -4.71 -22.43 9.10
CA SER A 129 -6.10 -22.85 8.93
C SER A 129 -7.10 -22.18 9.90
N TYR A 130 -6.62 -21.36 10.82
CA TYR A 130 -7.47 -20.80 11.88
C TYR A 130 -8.64 -19.99 11.35
N GLY A 131 -8.41 -19.13 10.35
CA GLY A 131 -9.46 -18.32 9.74
C GLY A 131 -10.52 -19.19 9.03
N LEU A 132 -10.10 -20.22 8.33
CA LEU A 132 -10.99 -21.19 7.65
C LEU A 132 -11.88 -21.92 8.64
N SER A 133 -11.35 -22.28 9.82
CA SER A 133 -12.16 -22.89 10.89
C SER A 133 -13.24 -21.95 11.41
N ILE A 134 -12.98 -20.65 11.47
CA ILE A 134 -13.97 -19.62 11.85
C ILE A 134 -15.03 -19.43 10.76
N GLN A 135 -14.64 -19.60 9.49
CA GLN A 135 -15.58 -19.58 8.35
C GLN A 135 -16.47 -20.84 8.30
N GLY A 136 -16.14 -21.90 9.07
CA GLY A 136 -16.86 -23.16 9.09
C GLY A 136 -16.47 -24.09 7.94
N VAL A 137 -15.31 -23.89 7.31
CA VAL A 137 -14.77 -24.78 6.27
C VAL A 137 -14.42 -26.13 6.88
N ASP A 138 -14.69 -27.21 6.13
CA ASP A 138 -14.34 -28.58 6.56
C ASP A 138 -12.85 -28.70 6.89
N GLY A 139 -12.53 -29.47 7.91
CA GLY A 139 -11.15 -29.58 8.41
C GLY A 139 -10.15 -30.12 7.37
N THR A 140 -10.56 -31.02 6.48
CA THR A 140 -9.72 -31.55 5.40
C THR A 140 -9.44 -30.48 4.37
N GLU A 141 -10.48 -29.78 3.87
CA GLU A 141 -10.34 -28.68 2.94
C GLU A 141 -9.52 -27.53 3.54
N ALA A 142 -9.77 -27.16 4.80
CA ALA A 142 -9.03 -26.12 5.50
C ALA A 142 -7.53 -26.47 5.58
N ARG A 143 -7.18 -27.74 5.84
CA ARG A 143 -5.79 -28.19 5.87
C ARG A 143 -5.15 -28.15 4.47
N GLU A 144 -5.84 -28.61 3.44
CA GLU A 144 -5.33 -28.61 2.06
C GLU A 144 -5.07 -27.18 1.56
N ARG A 145 -6.02 -26.26 1.75
CA ARG A 145 -5.85 -24.86 1.40
C ARG A 145 -4.70 -24.19 2.16
N SER A 146 -4.58 -24.47 3.44
CA SER A 146 -3.51 -23.92 4.27
C SER A 146 -2.15 -24.48 3.88
N GLN A 147 -2.05 -25.77 3.56
CA GLN A 147 -0.83 -26.40 3.07
C GLN A 147 -0.37 -25.75 1.77
N TYR A 148 -1.28 -25.56 0.80
CA TYR A 148 -0.98 -24.89 -0.45
C TYR A 148 -0.33 -23.52 -0.21
N TRP A 149 -0.87 -22.71 0.70
CA TRP A 149 -0.32 -21.38 0.98
C TRP A 149 0.99 -21.42 1.76
N LEU A 150 1.17 -22.38 2.67
CA LEU A 150 2.43 -22.59 3.36
C LEU A 150 3.55 -22.97 2.39
N ASP A 151 3.26 -23.83 1.42
CA ASP A 151 4.21 -24.20 0.36
C ASP A 151 4.56 -22.97 -0.51
N ARG A 152 3.56 -22.17 -0.90
CA ARG A 152 3.74 -20.95 -1.70
C ARG A 152 4.59 -19.88 -1.01
N VAL A 153 4.56 -19.79 0.31
CA VAL A 153 5.40 -18.86 1.07
C VAL A 153 6.72 -19.49 1.54
N GLY A 154 7.04 -20.71 1.10
CA GLY A 154 8.30 -21.40 1.38
C GLY A 154 8.43 -21.95 2.81
N LEU A 155 7.35 -22.51 3.36
CA LEU A 155 7.31 -23.11 4.69
C LEU A 155 7.03 -24.62 4.65
N THR A 156 7.26 -25.28 3.52
CA THR A 156 7.17 -26.75 3.38
C THR A 156 8.07 -27.44 4.40
N GLY A 157 7.53 -28.38 5.14
CA GLY A 157 8.24 -29.16 6.18
C GLY A 157 8.22 -28.53 7.57
N PHE A 158 7.55 -27.37 7.75
CA PHE A 158 7.40 -26.72 9.06
C PHE A 158 5.97 -26.79 9.61
N GLU A 159 5.07 -27.53 9.00
CA GLU A 159 3.64 -27.59 9.29
C GLU A 159 3.32 -27.91 10.74
N ASP A 160 4.06 -28.84 11.32
CA ASP A 160 3.87 -29.33 12.69
C ASP A 160 4.73 -28.55 13.72
N SER A 161 5.54 -27.58 13.27
CA SER A 161 6.32 -26.70 14.16
C SER A 161 5.43 -25.71 14.89
N TYR A 162 5.86 -25.26 16.06
CA TYR A 162 5.20 -24.20 16.82
C TYR A 162 5.86 -22.82 16.53
N PRO A 163 5.15 -21.71 16.72
CA PRO A 163 5.68 -20.36 16.46
C PRO A 163 7.03 -20.05 17.12
N ASN A 164 7.26 -20.52 18.33
CA ASN A 164 8.51 -20.31 19.07
C ASN A 164 9.72 -21.09 18.49
N GLN A 165 9.50 -22.00 17.57
CA GLN A 165 10.55 -22.75 16.86
C GLN A 165 10.94 -22.09 15.53
N LEU A 166 10.27 -20.99 15.16
CA LEU A 166 10.44 -20.30 13.89
C LEU A 166 11.19 -18.96 14.06
N SER A 167 11.98 -18.59 13.03
CA SER A 167 12.50 -17.23 12.92
C SER A 167 11.38 -16.21 12.74
N GLY A 168 11.65 -14.91 12.99
CA GLY A 168 10.66 -13.84 12.78
C GLY A 168 10.13 -13.79 11.35
N GLY A 169 11.00 -13.97 10.35
CA GLY A 169 10.60 -14.05 8.94
C GLY A 169 9.68 -15.24 8.64
N MET A 170 9.96 -16.40 9.22
CA MET A 170 9.08 -17.57 9.08
C MET A 170 7.72 -17.34 9.75
N GLN A 171 7.69 -16.74 10.93
CA GLN A 171 6.43 -16.37 11.61
C GLN A 171 5.60 -15.41 10.76
N GLN A 172 6.24 -14.44 10.09
CA GLN A 172 5.56 -13.52 9.17
C GLN A 172 4.98 -14.25 7.96
N ARG A 173 5.72 -15.21 7.39
CA ARG A 173 5.24 -16.06 6.29
C ARG A 173 4.02 -16.90 6.72
N VAL A 174 3.98 -17.40 7.95
CA VAL A 174 2.78 -18.08 8.50
C VAL A 174 1.60 -17.09 8.59
N GLY A 175 1.84 -15.87 9.05
CA GLY A 175 0.81 -14.81 9.11
C GLY A 175 0.24 -14.47 7.73
N LEU A 176 1.11 -14.40 6.71
CA LEU A 176 0.71 -14.16 5.32
C LEU A 176 -0.07 -15.37 4.76
N ALA A 177 0.41 -16.59 4.95
CA ALA A 177 -0.28 -17.81 4.54
C ALA A 177 -1.68 -17.92 5.16
N ARG A 178 -1.82 -17.61 6.46
CA ARG A 178 -3.12 -17.54 7.15
C ARG A 178 -4.07 -16.53 6.50
N ALA A 179 -3.57 -15.35 6.15
CA ALA A 179 -4.38 -14.31 5.54
C ALA A 179 -4.85 -14.70 4.13
N LEU A 180 -3.95 -15.31 3.33
CA LEU A 180 -4.24 -15.76 1.97
C LEU A 180 -5.16 -16.98 1.94
N ALA A 181 -5.01 -17.92 2.91
CA ALA A 181 -5.86 -19.09 3.01
C ALA A 181 -7.35 -18.75 3.20
N ASN A 182 -7.65 -17.62 3.85
CA ASN A 182 -9.02 -17.12 4.01
C ASN A 182 -9.70 -16.73 2.70
N ASP A 183 -8.94 -16.51 1.64
CA ASP A 183 -9.42 -16.04 0.33
C ASP A 183 -10.25 -14.76 0.36
N ALA A 184 -9.94 -13.87 1.30
CA ALA A 184 -10.60 -12.58 1.42
C ALA A 184 -10.25 -11.66 0.23
N ASP A 185 -11.18 -10.76 -0.13
CA ASP A 185 -10.99 -9.80 -1.23
C ASP A 185 -10.00 -8.69 -0.84
N ILE A 186 -9.98 -8.33 0.46
CA ILE A 186 -9.16 -7.26 1.03
C ILE A 186 -8.09 -7.84 1.95
N LEU A 187 -6.83 -7.46 1.70
CA LEU A 187 -5.70 -7.78 2.57
C LEU A 187 -5.20 -6.50 3.27
N LEU A 188 -5.36 -6.46 4.58
CA LEU A 188 -4.91 -5.35 5.43
C LEU A 188 -3.56 -5.72 6.07
N MET A 189 -2.52 -4.91 5.86
CA MET A 189 -1.16 -5.19 6.35
C MET A 189 -0.66 -4.04 7.23
N ASP A 190 -0.66 -4.25 8.55
CA ASP A 190 -0.27 -3.23 9.55
C ASP A 190 1.21 -3.39 9.91
N GLU A 191 2.10 -2.61 9.26
CA GLU A 191 3.58 -2.65 9.42
C GLU A 191 4.14 -4.08 9.37
N ALA A 192 3.64 -4.88 8.44
CA ALA A 192 3.86 -6.33 8.42
C ALA A 192 5.34 -6.73 8.32
N TYR A 193 6.20 -5.89 7.76
CA TYR A 193 7.61 -6.24 7.53
C TYR A 193 8.59 -5.44 8.40
N SER A 194 8.11 -4.55 9.27
CA SER A 194 8.96 -3.67 10.08
C SER A 194 9.88 -4.41 11.07
N ALA A 195 9.48 -5.58 11.54
CA ALA A 195 10.23 -6.40 12.48
C ALA A 195 11.23 -7.38 11.81
N LEU A 196 11.31 -7.37 10.48
CA LEU A 196 12.20 -8.26 9.71
C LEU A 196 13.55 -7.60 9.43
N ASP A 197 14.60 -8.42 9.33
CA ASP A 197 15.89 -7.95 8.84
C ASP A 197 15.77 -7.52 7.35
N PRO A 198 16.69 -6.64 6.86
CA PRO A 198 16.55 -6.04 5.53
C PRO A 198 16.48 -7.07 4.38
N LEU A 199 17.22 -8.18 4.48
CA LEU A 199 17.25 -9.19 3.41
C LEU A 199 15.92 -9.94 3.33
N ILE A 200 15.42 -10.41 4.48
CA ILE A 200 14.13 -11.10 4.57
C ILE A 200 12.97 -10.17 4.19
N ARG A 201 13.06 -8.88 4.53
CA ARG A 201 12.06 -7.87 4.15
C ARG A 201 11.94 -7.77 2.64
N VAL A 202 13.06 -7.62 1.92
CA VAL A 202 13.08 -7.55 0.45
C VAL A 202 12.50 -8.82 -0.19
N ASP A 203 12.81 -9.98 0.37
CA ASP A 203 12.27 -11.28 -0.07
C ASP A 203 10.74 -11.33 0.12
N MET A 204 10.24 -10.93 1.28
CA MET A 204 8.80 -10.89 1.57
C MET A 204 8.02 -9.90 0.69
N GLN A 205 8.62 -8.75 0.36
CA GLN A 205 8.05 -7.80 -0.60
C GLN A 205 7.95 -8.43 -1.99
N THR A 206 8.99 -9.15 -2.44
CA THR A 206 8.97 -9.87 -3.73
C THR A 206 7.86 -10.91 -3.75
N VAL A 207 7.74 -11.72 -2.69
CA VAL A 207 6.65 -12.71 -2.56
C VAL A 207 5.28 -12.03 -2.65
N LEU A 208 5.07 -10.89 -1.97
CA LEU A 208 3.81 -10.16 -2.04
C LEU A 208 3.51 -9.68 -3.46
N LEU A 209 4.48 -9.07 -4.14
CA LEU A 209 4.31 -8.56 -5.51
C LEU A 209 4.00 -9.69 -6.51
N ASP A 210 4.67 -10.84 -6.39
CA ASP A 210 4.42 -11.98 -7.27
C ASP A 210 3.03 -12.60 -7.03
N LEU A 211 2.61 -12.69 -5.76
CA LEU A 211 1.25 -13.12 -5.42
C LEU A 211 0.20 -12.11 -5.91
N GLN A 212 0.47 -10.82 -5.82
CA GLN A 212 -0.45 -9.77 -6.23
C GLN A 212 -0.71 -9.78 -7.75
N LYS A 213 0.30 -10.06 -8.58
CA LYS A 213 0.15 -10.22 -10.03
C LYS A 213 -0.85 -11.33 -10.39
N GLU A 214 -0.86 -12.41 -9.60
CA GLU A 214 -1.70 -13.58 -9.81
C GLU A 214 -3.12 -13.38 -9.22
N LEU A 215 -3.18 -12.91 -7.97
CA LEU A 215 -4.41 -12.90 -7.17
C LEU A 215 -5.24 -11.62 -7.34
N LYS A 216 -4.59 -10.52 -7.68
CA LYS A 216 -5.21 -9.18 -7.81
C LYS A 216 -6.11 -8.82 -6.62
N LYS A 217 -5.64 -9.10 -5.41
CA LYS A 217 -6.34 -8.71 -4.17
C LYS A 217 -6.21 -7.20 -3.96
N THR A 218 -7.21 -6.59 -3.35
CA THR A 218 -7.08 -5.21 -2.87
C THR A 218 -6.26 -5.21 -1.60
N VAL A 219 -5.09 -4.57 -1.64
CA VAL A 219 -4.16 -4.55 -0.51
C VAL A 219 -4.08 -3.14 0.05
N VAL A 220 -4.27 -3.00 1.37
CA VAL A 220 -3.93 -1.77 2.11
C VAL A 220 -2.74 -2.06 2.99
N PHE A 221 -1.62 -1.44 2.69
CA PHE A 221 -0.33 -1.70 3.31
C PHE A 221 0.15 -0.49 4.12
N ILE A 222 0.47 -0.69 5.37
CA ILE A 222 1.03 0.36 6.23
C ILE A 222 2.52 0.19 6.38
N THR A 223 3.25 1.28 6.18
CA THR A 223 4.69 1.36 6.46
C THR A 223 5.11 2.75 6.93
N HIS A 224 6.29 2.84 7.52
CA HIS A 224 7.01 4.09 7.75
C HIS A 224 8.26 4.23 6.86
N ASP A 225 8.52 3.25 6.00
CA ASP A 225 9.67 3.16 5.10
C ASP A 225 9.23 3.58 3.69
N LEU A 226 9.85 4.65 3.16
CA LEU A 226 9.52 5.19 1.85
C LEU A 226 9.95 4.26 0.71
N ASP A 227 11.09 3.60 0.82
CA ASP A 227 11.55 2.66 -0.21
C ASP A 227 10.58 1.49 -0.34
N GLU A 228 10.02 1.03 0.78
CA GLU A 228 8.97 0.02 0.80
C GLU A 228 7.68 0.53 0.15
N ALA A 229 7.27 1.76 0.45
CA ALA A 229 6.09 2.38 -0.14
C ALA A 229 6.23 2.54 -1.66
N LEU A 230 7.37 3.03 -2.12
CA LEU A 230 7.66 3.22 -3.55
C LEU A 230 7.80 1.91 -4.33
N ARG A 231 8.23 0.83 -3.64
CA ARG A 231 8.38 -0.49 -4.26
C ARG A 231 7.06 -1.23 -4.41
N LEU A 232 6.17 -1.09 -3.42
CA LEU A 232 4.94 -1.89 -3.32
C LEU A 232 3.71 -1.16 -3.84
N GLY A 233 3.63 0.18 -3.65
CA GLY A 233 2.39 0.93 -3.82
C GLY A 233 2.09 1.33 -5.26
N ASP A 234 0.91 0.96 -5.73
CA ASP A 234 0.30 1.57 -6.92
C ASP A 234 -0.22 2.98 -6.58
N LEU A 235 -0.81 3.14 -5.39
CA LEU A 235 -1.20 4.41 -4.78
C LEU A 235 -0.51 4.56 -3.42
N ILE A 236 0.09 5.74 -3.17
CA ILE A 236 0.73 6.07 -1.89
C ILE A 236 -0.01 7.25 -1.26
N CYS A 237 -0.43 7.09 0.01
CA CYS A 237 -1.04 8.11 0.84
C CYS A 237 -0.10 8.46 2.00
N ILE A 238 0.38 9.69 2.08
CA ILE A 238 1.27 10.16 3.14
C ILE A 238 0.45 10.79 4.25
N LEU A 239 0.51 10.20 5.44
CA LEU A 239 -0.24 10.62 6.62
C LEU A 239 0.67 11.33 7.62
N ARG A 240 0.28 12.52 8.05
CA ARG A 240 0.93 13.32 9.10
C ARG A 240 -0.10 13.90 10.04
N ASP A 241 0.09 13.71 11.34
CA ASP A 241 -0.78 14.24 12.41
C ASP A 241 -2.27 13.90 12.30
N GLY A 242 -2.59 12.77 11.65
CA GLY A 242 -3.95 12.32 11.43
C GLY A 242 -4.61 12.86 10.17
N GLU A 243 -3.89 13.57 9.31
CA GLU A 243 -4.36 14.14 8.05
C GLU A 243 -3.55 13.58 6.86
N ILE A 244 -4.16 13.48 5.68
CA ILE A 244 -3.44 13.15 4.45
C ILE A 244 -2.77 14.42 3.94
N VAL A 245 -1.44 14.38 3.81
CA VAL A 245 -0.65 15.51 3.28
C VAL A 245 -0.53 15.44 1.77
N GLN A 246 -0.36 14.22 1.25
CA GLN A 246 -0.27 13.95 -0.18
C GLN A 246 -0.73 12.53 -0.49
N GLN A 247 -1.34 12.36 -1.66
CA GLN A 247 -1.62 11.04 -2.23
C GLN A 247 -1.36 11.08 -3.75
N GLY A 248 -0.88 9.95 -4.29
CA GLY A 248 -0.55 9.80 -5.70
C GLY A 248 0.29 8.55 -5.96
N SER A 249 0.74 8.37 -7.19
CA SER A 249 1.72 7.34 -7.54
C SER A 249 3.08 7.62 -6.89
N GLY A 250 3.97 6.63 -6.86
CA GLY A 250 5.35 6.84 -6.39
C GLY A 250 6.06 7.95 -7.15
N GLN A 251 5.79 8.09 -8.45
CA GLN A 251 6.34 9.19 -9.25
C GLN A 251 5.81 10.55 -8.82
N ASP A 252 4.49 10.69 -8.57
CA ASP A 252 3.89 11.95 -8.12
C ASP A 252 4.52 12.42 -6.81
N ILE A 253 4.74 11.49 -5.88
CA ILE A 253 5.38 11.78 -4.59
C ILE A 253 6.82 12.26 -4.76
N VAL A 254 7.60 11.64 -5.65
CA VAL A 254 9.03 11.94 -5.85
C VAL A 254 9.24 13.20 -6.71
N LEU A 255 8.38 13.40 -7.73
CA LEU A 255 8.53 14.49 -8.69
C LEU A 255 7.87 15.80 -8.25
N SER A 256 6.78 15.70 -7.49
CA SER A 256 5.95 16.85 -7.09
C SER A 256 5.59 16.79 -5.59
N PRO A 257 6.60 16.84 -4.68
CA PRO A 257 6.33 16.82 -3.25
C PRO A 257 5.49 18.03 -2.83
N ALA A 258 4.40 17.76 -2.07
CA ALA A 258 3.42 18.79 -1.71
C ALA A 258 3.95 19.86 -0.74
N ASP A 259 4.93 19.52 0.08
CA ASP A 259 5.55 20.46 1.02
C ASP A 259 7.03 20.13 1.30
N ALA A 260 7.70 20.97 2.09
CA ALA A 260 9.09 20.78 2.48
C ALA A 260 9.33 19.48 3.25
N TYR A 261 8.36 19.02 4.05
CA TYR A 261 8.46 17.77 4.79
C TYR A 261 8.56 16.57 3.84
N ILE A 262 7.72 16.52 2.81
CA ILE A 262 7.75 15.43 1.82
C ILE A 262 9.01 15.57 0.95
N SER A 263 9.38 16.80 0.57
CA SER A 263 10.63 17.06 -0.15
C SER A 263 11.86 16.52 0.57
N ASP A 264 11.95 16.73 1.90
CA ASP A 264 13.02 16.16 2.71
C ASP A 264 12.96 14.63 2.76
N PHE A 265 11.76 14.06 2.78
CA PHE A 265 11.54 12.63 2.83
C PHE A 265 12.00 11.92 1.54
N VAL A 266 11.78 12.54 0.38
CA VAL A 266 12.15 11.98 -0.94
C VAL A 266 13.57 12.34 -1.37
N ARG A 267 14.32 13.13 -0.60
CA ARG A 267 15.66 13.62 -0.98
C ARG A 267 16.67 12.50 -1.23
N GLU A 268 16.61 11.44 -0.40
CA GLU A 268 17.57 10.32 -0.45
C GLU A 268 17.09 9.14 -1.33
N VAL A 269 15.90 9.27 -1.94
CA VAL A 269 15.31 8.22 -2.79
C VAL A 269 16.16 7.99 -4.03
N ASN A 270 16.42 6.74 -4.37
CA ASN A 270 16.98 6.39 -5.66
C ASN A 270 15.94 6.61 -6.78
N ARG A 271 15.99 7.81 -7.37
CA ARG A 271 15.06 8.23 -8.43
C ARG A 271 15.06 7.29 -9.64
N GLY A 272 16.18 6.66 -9.93
CA GLY A 272 16.30 5.70 -11.01
C GLY A 272 15.38 4.49 -10.90
N ARG A 273 14.93 4.18 -9.68
CA ARG A 273 14.00 3.07 -9.37
C ARG A 273 12.54 3.46 -9.36
N VAL A 274 12.24 4.74 -9.45
CA VAL A 274 10.88 5.27 -9.32
C VAL A 274 10.44 5.95 -10.61
N ILE A 275 11.30 6.77 -11.22
CA ILE A 275 10.99 7.53 -12.44
C ILE A 275 11.02 6.58 -13.63
N MET A 276 9.98 6.65 -14.46
CA MET A 276 9.84 5.88 -15.69
C MET A 276 10.33 6.68 -16.91
N VAL A 277 10.74 5.98 -17.95
CA VAL A 277 11.29 6.60 -19.20
C VAL A 277 10.28 7.50 -19.90
N ASP A 278 9.00 7.17 -19.82
CA ASP A 278 7.91 7.96 -20.43
C ASP A 278 7.71 9.32 -19.78
N THR A 279 8.14 9.48 -18.52
CA THR A 279 8.11 10.79 -17.83
C THR A 279 9.15 11.78 -18.35
N ILE A 280 10.28 11.27 -18.85
CA ILE A 280 11.41 12.10 -19.29
C ILE A 280 11.67 12.05 -20.78
N MET A 281 10.90 11.24 -21.55
CA MET A 281 11.07 11.12 -22.99
C MET A 281 10.80 12.45 -23.71
N GLY A 282 11.57 12.69 -24.76
CA GLY A 282 11.43 13.85 -25.64
C GLY A 282 11.12 13.45 -27.07
N ALA A 283 11.05 14.45 -27.97
CA ALA A 283 10.96 14.22 -29.39
C ALA A 283 12.33 13.81 -29.94
N GLY A 284 12.37 12.80 -30.82
CA GLY A 284 13.62 12.35 -31.45
C GLY A 284 13.42 11.05 -32.22
N GLU A 285 14.50 10.56 -32.81
CA GLU A 285 14.54 9.27 -33.52
C GLU A 285 15.55 8.35 -32.84
N ALA A 286 15.11 7.17 -32.45
CA ALA A 286 15.97 6.10 -31.99
C ALA A 286 15.42 4.75 -32.46
N ARG A 287 16.30 3.75 -32.56
CA ARG A 287 15.92 2.43 -33.09
C ARG A 287 15.79 1.35 -32.01
N PHE A 288 16.52 1.50 -30.91
CA PHE A 288 16.48 0.52 -29.84
C PHE A 288 15.21 0.70 -29.02
N PRO A 289 14.34 -0.31 -28.97
CA PRO A 289 13.06 -0.15 -28.25
C PRO A 289 13.23 -0.37 -26.74
N ILE A 290 12.57 0.48 -25.94
CA ILE A 290 12.36 0.28 -24.51
C ILE A 290 10.86 0.41 -24.26
N PRO A 291 10.24 -0.53 -23.52
CA PRO A 291 8.82 -0.43 -23.17
C PRO A 291 8.53 0.82 -22.32
N ALA A 292 7.42 1.51 -22.58
CA ALA A 292 6.87 2.51 -21.66
C ALA A 292 6.63 1.88 -20.29
N GLY A 293 6.77 2.65 -19.21
CA GLY A 293 6.70 2.13 -17.84
C GLY A 293 8.00 1.48 -17.34
N THR A 294 9.06 1.46 -18.14
CA THR A 294 10.39 1.00 -17.68
C THR A 294 11.02 2.07 -16.78
N VAL A 295 11.51 1.69 -15.60
CA VAL A 295 12.21 2.62 -14.69
C VAL A 295 13.60 2.99 -15.26
N LEU A 296 14.10 4.17 -14.90
CA LEU A 296 15.33 4.72 -15.48
C LEU A 296 16.55 3.83 -15.25
N GLU A 297 16.68 3.18 -14.08
CA GLU A 297 17.78 2.28 -13.75
C GLU A 297 17.80 1.07 -14.70
N GLU A 298 16.66 0.48 -14.99
CA GLU A 298 16.52 -0.65 -15.91
C GLU A 298 16.73 -0.22 -17.36
N ALA A 299 16.17 0.92 -17.75
CA ALA A 299 16.39 1.49 -19.08
C ALA A 299 17.88 1.77 -19.34
N ALA A 300 18.58 2.37 -18.36
CA ALA A 300 20.03 2.60 -18.45
C ALA A 300 20.79 1.28 -18.63
N LYS A 301 20.45 0.24 -17.87
CA LYS A 301 21.05 -1.09 -18.00
C LYS A 301 20.84 -1.67 -19.40
N MET A 302 19.61 -1.66 -19.91
CA MET A 302 19.28 -2.15 -21.26
C MET A 302 20.09 -1.40 -22.34
N MET A 303 20.20 -0.07 -22.23
CA MET A 303 20.95 0.75 -23.18
C MET A 303 22.46 0.48 -23.13
N VAL A 304 23.03 0.27 -21.94
CA VAL A 304 24.46 -0.10 -21.78
C VAL A 304 24.73 -1.47 -22.36
N GLU A 305 23.87 -2.47 -22.08
CA GLU A 305 24.03 -3.83 -22.64
C GLU A 305 23.93 -3.83 -24.20
N ALA A 306 23.03 -2.99 -24.74
CA ALA A 306 22.88 -2.83 -26.19
C ALA A 306 23.92 -1.91 -26.82
N ASN A 307 24.76 -1.24 -26.02
CA ASN A 307 25.77 -0.24 -26.47
C ASN A 307 25.14 0.88 -27.31
N VAL A 308 23.99 1.43 -26.85
CA VAL A 308 23.27 2.53 -27.53
C VAL A 308 23.21 3.76 -26.63
N ALA A 309 23.28 4.95 -27.23
CA ALA A 309 23.20 6.23 -26.52
C ALA A 309 21.78 6.77 -26.43
N SER A 310 20.84 6.26 -27.24
CA SER A 310 19.41 6.66 -27.21
C SER A 310 18.51 5.47 -27.51
N ALA A 311 17.28 5.52 -26.99
CA ALA A 311 16.27 4.49 -27.15
C ALA A 311 14.92 5.08 -27.51
N ALA A 312 14.09 4.32 -28.24
CA ALA A 312 12.72 4.64 -28.56
C ALA A 312 11.80 4.06 -27.47
N VAL A 313 11.05 4.90 -26.78
CA VAL A 313 10.04 4.49 -25.81
C VAL A 313 8.80 4.03 -26.57
N GLN A 314 8.35 2.79 -26.35
CA GLN A 314 7.26 2.17 -27.11
C GLN A 314 6.12 1.73 -26.20
N ASP A 315 4.89 1.89 -26.68
CA ASP A 315 3.70 1.31 -26.04
C ASP A 315 3.62 -0.22 -26.26
N ALA A 316 2.66 -0.89 -25.60
CA ALA A 316 2.46 -2.33 -25.73
C ALA A 316 2.15 -2.79 -27.18
N GLY A 317 1.74 -1.88 -28.06
CA GLY A 317 1.51 -2.14 -29.50
C GLY A 317 2.75 -1.93 -30.36
N GLY A 318 3.89 -1.54 -29.79
CA GLY A 318 5.14 -1.27 -30.53
C GLY A 318 5.18 0.12 -31.19
N ARG A 319 4.22 1.00 -30.89
CA ARG A 319 4.22 2.38 -31.40
C ARG A 319 5.19 3.23 -30.57
N THR A 320 6.08 3.95 -31.22
CA THR A 320 7.00 4.87 -30.56
C THR A 320 6.22 6.09 -30.03
N LEU A 321 6.35 6.32 -28.73
CA LEU A 321 5.77 7.45 -27.99
C LEU A 321 6.73 8.64 -27.92
N GLY A 322 8.02 8.36 -27.83
CA GLY A 322 9.09 9.34 -27.74
C GLY A 322 10.47 8.67 -27.73
N THR A 323 11.49 9.43 -27.38
CA THR A 323 12.86 8.94 -27.25
C THR A 323 13.49 9.39 -25.95
N VAL A 324 14.42 8.62 -25.44
CA VAL A 324 15.20 8.94 -24.25
C VAL A 324 16.69 8.73 -24.56
N SER A 325 17.55 9.64 -24.12
CA SER A 325 19.01 9.46 -24.20
C SER A 325 19.57 9.03 -22.84
N MET A 326 20.76 8.40 -22.85
CA MET A 326 21.49 8.10 -21.62
C MET A 326 21.75 9.36 -20.78
N ASN A 327 21.98 10.50 -21.43
CA ASN A 327 22.20 11.76 -20.73
C ASN A 327 20.94 12.25 -20.02
N ASP A 328 19.76 12.10 -20.63
CA ASP A 328 18.48 12.46 -20.00
C ASP A 328 18.21 11.58 -18.78
N ILE A 329 18.48 10.27 -18.89
CA ILE A 329 18.36 9.32 -17.77
C ILE A 329 19.27 9.75 -16.61
N ILE A 330 20.57 9.96 -16.87
CA ILE A 330 21.51 10.37 -15.84
C ILE A 330 21.09 11.69 -15.22
N HIS A 331 20.70 12.67 -16.04
CA HIS A 331 20.23 13.96 -15.55
C HIS A 331 19.02 13.82 -14.62
N ALA A 332 18.01 13.06 -15.00
CA ALA A 332 16.82 12.83 -14.20
C ALA A 332 17.11 12.07 -12.88
N MET A 333 18.13 11.20 -12.88
CA MET A 333 18.54 10.47 -11.67
C MET A 333 19.25 11.36 -10.65
N VAL A 334 20.08 12.34 -11.11
CA VAL A 334 20.98 13.11 -10.23
C VAL A 334 20.49 14.53 -9.93
N THR A 335 19.64 15.11 -10.78
CA THR A 335 19.16 16.49 -10.65
C THR A 335 17.72 16.50 -10.14
N PRO A 336 17.38 17.29 -9.10
CA PRO A 336 15.99 17.54 -8.76
C PRO A 336 15.24 18.11 -9.95
N ILE A 337 14.09 17.53 -10.30
CA ILE A 337 13.26 18.08 -11.38
C ILE A 337 12.70 19.41 -10.91
N ASP A 338 13.02 20.49 -11.63
CA ASP A 338 12.52 21.82 -11.35
C ASP A 338 11.03 21.85 -11.75
N HIS A 339 10.15 22.23 -10.82
CA HIS A 339 8.68 22.23 -10.98
C HIS A 339 8.17 23.02 -12.19
N THR A 340 9.03 23.79 -12.87
CA THR A 340 8.66 24.57 -14.06
C THR A 340 8.54 23.76 -15.34
N MET A 341 9.01 22.50 -15.39
CA MET A 341 8.98 21.67 -16.60
C MET A 341 7.77 20.73 -16.70
N VAL A 342 7.07 20.44 -15.60
CA VAL A 342 5.96 19.47 -15.58
C VAL A 342 4.63 20.08 -16.06
N ALA A 343 4.50 21.40 -16.09
CA ALA A 343 3.27 22.12 -16.46
C ALA A 343 2.93 22.13 -17.98
N SER A 344 3.71 21.47 -18.85
CA SER A 344 3.51 21.51 -20.30
C SER A 344 2.87 20.27 -20.93
N HIS A 345 2.43 19.29 -20.14
CA HIS A 345 1.73 18.10 -20.65
C HIS A 345 0.32 17.96 -20.04
N GLU A 346 -0.54 18.96 -20.25
CA GLU A 346 -1.98 18.69 -20.22
C GLU A 346 -2.33 17.83 -21.44
N PRO A 347 -2.99 16.66 -21.27
CA PRO A 347 -3.55 15.95 -22.40
C PRO A 347 -4.67 16.85 -22.98
N ALA A 348 -4.54 17.23 -24.25
CA ALA A 348 -5.60 17.87 -25.00
C ALA A 348 -6.85 16.99 -24.96
N ILE A 349 -7.79 17.33 -24.07
CA ILE A 349 -9.14 16.77 -24.12
C ILE A 349 -9.76 17.37 -25.39
N ALA A 350 -9.82 16.54 -26.44
CA ALA A 350 -10.57 16.86 -27.64
C ALA A 350 -12.04 17.05 -27.26
N ALA A 351 -12.50 18.28 -27.39
CA ALA A 351 -13.92 18.61 -27.45
C ALA A 351 -14.43 18.13 -28.82
N GLU A 352 -15.31 17.11 -28.81
CA GLU A 352 -16.41 16.93 -29.74
C GLU A 352 -17.47 16.03 -29.10
#